data_b3d11013a0aeec27f2df807c9d88e501
#
_entry.id   b3d11013a0aeec27f2df807c9d88e501
#
_cell.length_a   1.000
_cell.length_b   1.000
_cell.length_c   1.000
_cell.angle_alpha   90.00
_cell.angle_beta   90.00
_cell.angle_gamma   90.00
#
_symmetry.space_group_name_H-M   'P 1'
#
loop_
_entity.id
_entity.type
_entity.pdbx_description
1 polymer ?
#
loop_
_entity_poly.entity_id
_entity_poly.type
_entity_poly.pdbx_seq_one_letter_code
_entity_poly.pdbx_strand_id
1 'polypeptide(L)'
;VMNINHDPNILELKSYGGKNPNRNIYLLTFSNSMGLGGYLRRILYLFAEAETLGFVPVVSMESENCPYFEKESVLGTQNPFEYYFEAASDISVEEAYQSKRVFLFSEGHEIRIEHDLGNRNAVVSGGYDLTDEYIFRLAEVTKKYIRTNSKTTDYIRESKNKLLSKSWDGRNILGVHIRGTDYELETSS
;
A
#
# COMPACT_ATOMS: atom_id res chain seq x y z
N VAL A 1 -7.06 -9.00 -20.84
CA VAL A 1 -5.70 -9.37 -20.45
C VAL A 1 -4.92 -8.07 -20.40
N MET A 2 -4.59 -7.58 -19.18
CA MET A 2 -3.73 -6.40 -19.03
C MET A 2 -2.34 -6.76 -19.54
N ASN A 3 -1.90 -6.12 -20.61
CA ASN A 3 -0.49 -6.10 -20.97
C ASN A 3 0.20 -5.09 -20.04
N ILE A 4 0.80 -5.58 -18.98
CA ILE A 4 1.78 -4.79 -18.21
C ILE A 4 3.07 -4.92 -19.00
N ASN A 5 3.39 -3.91 -19.81
CA ASN A 5 4.70 -3.84 -20.43
C ASN A 5 5.72 -3.59 -19.30
N HIS A 6 6.28 -4.67 -18.78
CA HIS A 6 7.43 -4.58 -17.93
C HIS A 6 8.60 -4.09 -18.74
N ASP A 7 9.01 -2.88 -18.49
CA ASP A 7 10.40 -2.52 -18.73
C ASP A 7 11.22 -3.33 -17.70
N PRO A 8 11.97 -4.37 -18.12
CA PRO A 8 12.77 -5.18 -17.21
C PRO A 8 13.84 -4.37 -16.48
N ASN A 9 14.04 -3.10 -16.86
CA ASN A 9 14.97 -2.18 -16.20
C ASN A 9 14.37 -1.49 -14.95
N ILE A 10 13.07 -1.68 -14.67
CA ILE A 10 12.40 -1.04 -13.52
C ILE A 10 12.45 -1.92 -12.27
N LEU A 11 12.52 -3.24 -12.42
CA LEU A 11 12.59 -4.18 -11.31
C LEU A 11 14.01 -4.73 -11.18
N GLU A 12 14.72 -4.28 -10.17
CA GLU A 12 16.04 -4.81 -9.87
C GLU A 12 15.92 -6.12 -9.08
N LEU A 13 16.40 -7.22 -9.66
CA LEU A 13 16.52 -8.50 -8.96
C LEU A 13 17.76 -8.51 -8.09
N LYS A 14 17.58 -8.64 -6.78
CA LYS A 14 18.67 -8.78 -5.79
C LYS A 14 18.65 -10.14 -5.10
N SER A 15 19.81 -10.53 -4.63
CA SER A 15 19.99 -11.69 -3.76
C SER A 15 20.68 -11.22 -2.48
N TYR A 16 19.95 -11.24 -1.38
CA TYR A 16 20.47 -10.83 -0.07
C TYR A 16 20.92 -12.01 0.78
N GLY A 17 20.46 -13.23 0.44
CA GLY A 17 20.80 -14.44 1.18
C GLY A 17 20.23 -15.69 0.53
N GLY A 18 20.11 -16.78 1.28
CA GLY A 18 19.67 -18.08 0.79
C GLY A 18 18.21 -18.45 1.10
N LYS A 19 17.50 -17.62 1.88
CA LYS A 19 16.10 -17.90 2.21
C LYS A 19 15.19 -17.80 0.98
N ASN A 20 14.06 -18.45 1.06
CA ASN A 20 13.00 -18.42 0.04
C ASN A 20 13.49 -18.62 -1.41
N PRO A 21 14.30 -19.67 -1.69
CA PRO A 21 14.98 -19.80 -3.00
C PRO A 21 14.02 -19.95 -4.17
N ASN A 22 12.79 -20.40 -3.91
CA ASN A 22 11.75 -20.69 -4.91
C ASN A 22 10.62 -19.66 -4.92
N ARG A 23 10.73 -18.57 -4.13
CA ARG A 23 9.73 -17.50 -4.06
C ARG A 23 10.31 -16.22 -4.64
N ASN A 24 9.56 -15.59 -5.53
CA ASN A 24 9.87 -14.24 -6.00
C ASN A 24 9.24 -13.26 -5.02
N ILE A 25 10.04 -12.51 -4.31
CA ILE A 25 9.58 -11.53 -3.32
C ILE A 25 9.58 -10.16 -3.99
N TYR A 26 8.49 -9.44 -3.85
CA TYR A 26 8.38 -8.06 -4.28
C TYR A 26 8.45 -7.13 -3.08
N LEU A 27 9.65 -6.59 -2.82
CA LEU A 27 9.88 -5.69 -1.69
C LEU A 27 9.59 -4.26 -2.09
N LEU A 28 8.52 -3.72 -1.51
CA LEU A 28 8.00 -2.38 -1.73
C LEU A 28 8.54 -1.45 -0.65
N THR A 29 9.55 -0.64 -0.97
CA THR A 29 10.16 0.30 -0.02
C THR A 29 9.65 1.72 -0.29
N PHE A 30 9.23 2.39 0.77
CA PHE A 30 8.72 3.76 0.72
C PHE A 30 9.53 4.63 1.68
N SER A 31 10.16 5.67 1.14
CA SER A 31 11.06 6.55 1.87
C SER A 31 10.72 8.04 1.76
N ASN A 32 9.66 8.40 1.04
CA ASN A 32 9.27 9.80 0.87
C ASN A 32 8.24 10.26 1.92
N SER A 33 8.04 11.56 2.03
CA SER A 33 6.98 12.14 2.85
C SER A 33 5.67 12.19 2.06
N MET A 34 4.72 11.34 2.44
CA MET A 34 3.40 11.25 1.82
C MET A 34 2.33 10.98 2.87
N GLY A 35 1.10 11.44 2.63
CA GLY A 35 -0.04 11.08 3.46
C GLY A 35 -0.39 9.58 3.34
N LEU A 36 -0.94 8.98 4.40
CA LEU A 36 -1.28 7.55 4.46
C LEU A 36 -2.13 7.09 3.26
N GLY A 37 -3.12 7.90 2.85
CA GLY A 37 -3.94 7.59 1.67
C GLY A 37 -3.14 7.53 0.37
N GLY A 38 -2.10 8.36 0.24
CA GLY A 38 -1.17 8.32 -0.88
C GLY A 38 -0.34 7.03 -0.91
N TYR A 39 0.20 6.62 0.24
CA TYR A 39 0.89 5.34 0.36
C TYR A 39 -0.02 4.17 0.03
N LEU A 40 -1.21 4.11 0.64
CA LEU A 40 -2.16 3.01 0.41
C LEU A 40 -2.56 2.90 -1.06
N ARG A 41 -2.81 4.02 -1.72
CA ARG A 41 -3.09 4.02 -3.15
C ARG A 41 -1.96 3.38 -3.96
N ARG A 42 -0.70 3.78 -3.72
CA ARG A 42 0.46 3.19 -4.40
C ARG A 42 0.62 1.71 -4.08
N ILE A 43 0.53 1.35 -2.81
CA ILE A 43 0.64 -0.04 -2.36
C ILE A 43 -0.39 -0.94 -3.05
N LEU A 44 -1.63 -0.48 -3.22
CA LEU A 44 -2.68 -1.26 -3.90
C LEU A 44 -2.35 -1.54 -5.37
N TYR A 45 -1.80 -0.57 -6.09
CA TYR A 45 -1.36 -0.79 -7.48
C TYR A 45 -0.22 -1.80 -7.54
N LEU A 46 0.74 -1.69 -6.64
CA LEU A 46 1.89 -2.61 -6.58
C LEU A 46 1.48 -4.02 -6.14
N PHE A 47 0.48 -4.16 -5.29
CA PHE A 47 -0.08 -5.47 -4.96
C PHE A 47 -0.78 -6.10 -6.17
N ALA A 48 -1.53 -5.33 -6.95
CA ALA A 48 -2.14 -5.82 -8.18
C ALA A 48 -1.08 -6.26 -9.20
N GLU A 49 0.03 -5.53 -9.27
CA GLU A 49 1.18 -5.90 -10.09
C GLU A 49 1.84 -7.19 -9.58
N ALA A 50 2.13 -7.26 -8.28
CA ALA A 50 2.71 -8.46 -7.67
C ALA A 50 1.90 -9.73 -7.97
N GLU A 51 0.56 -9.64 -7.88
CA GLU A 51 -0.31 -10.76 -8.25
C GLU A 51 -0.20 -11.16 -9.72
N THR A 52 -0.12 -10.19 -10.62
CA THR A 52 0.05 -10.45 -12.05
C THR A 52 1.36 -11.19 -12.33
N LEU A 53 2.41 -10.84 -11.60
CA LEU A 53 3.73 -11.43 -11.73
C LEU A 53 3.89 -12.76 -10.97
N GLY A 54 2.92 -13.11 -10.11
CA GLY A 54 3.06 -14.25 -9.20
C GLY A 54 4.12 -14.01 -8.12
N PHE A 55 4.33 -12.76 -7.71
CA PHE A 55 5.28 -12.37 -6.68
C PHE A 55 4.62 -12.27 -5.32
N VAL A 56 5.41 -12.44 -4.27
CA VAL A 56 4.98 -12.30 -2.88
C VAL A 56 5.27 -10.88 -2.42
N PRO A 57 4.27 -10.04 -2.15
CA PRO A 57 4.50 -8.66 -1.76
C PRO A 57 4.95 -8.57 -0.29
N VAL A 58 5.92 -7.72 -0.04
CA VAL A 58 6.39 -7.29 1.28
C VAL A 58 6.47 -5.78 1.29
N VAL A 59 5.81 -5.13 2.26
CA VAL A 59 5.81 -3.67 2.38
C VAL A 59 6.78 -3.25 3.46
N SER A 60 7.69 -2.32 3.16
CA SER A 60 8.56 -1.65 4.11
C SER A 60 8.36 -0.14 4.03
N MET A 61 7.91 0.44 5.14
CA MET A 61 7.83 1.88 5.35
C MET A 61 8.83 2.35 6.42
N GLU A 62 9.83 1.54 6.71
CA GLU A 62 10.85 1.74 7.75
C GLU A 62 11.89 2.79 7.29
N SER A 63 11.48 4.04 7.26
CA SER A 63 12.33 5.16 6.87
C SER A 63 12.06 6.37 7.75
N GLU A 64 13.12 7.02 8.23
CA GLU A 64 13.02 8.28 8.98
C GLU A 64 12.33 9.41 8.17
N ASN A 65 12.29 9.31 6.86
CA ASN A 65 11.56 10.24 6.00
C ASN A 65 10.06 9.94 5.92
N CYS A 66 9.63 8.76 6.35
CA CYS A 66 8.21 8.43 6.44
C CYS A 66 7.59 9.15 7.65
N PRO A 67 6.56 9.99 7.47
CA PRO A 67 5.97 10.76 8.56
C PRO A 67 5.26 9.91 9.62
N TYR A 68 5.09 8.63 9.37
CA TYR A 68 4.47 7.65 10.30
C TYR A 68 5.50 6.78 11.01
N PHE A 69 6.80 6.91 10.66
CA PHE A 69 7.85 6.11 11.26
C PHE A 69 8.10 6.54 12.71
N GLU A 70 8.11 5.56 13.62
CA GLU A 70 8.44 5.74 15.02
C GLU A 70 9.75 5.03 15.33
N LYS A 71 10.64 5.70 16.07
CA LYS A 71 11.93 5.12 16.49
C LYS A 71 11.74 3.95 17.46
N GLU A 72 10.69 4.03 18.26
CA GLU A 72 10.31 2.94 19.17
C GLU A 72 9.34 1.99 18.45
N SER A 73 9.45 0.71 18.78
CA SER A 73 8.56 -0.31 18.22
C SER A 73 7.11 -0.05 18.62
N VAL A 74 6.23 0.00 17.64
CA VAL A 74 4.77 0.09 17.81
C VAL A 74 4.18 -1.29 17.55
N LEU A 75 3.53 -1.88 18.55
CA LEU A 75 2.92 -3.22 18.45
C LEU A 75 3.91 -4.34 18.08
N GLY A 76 5.20 -4.17 18.41
CA GLY A 76 6.23 -5.16 18.12
C GLY A 76 6.87 -5.00 16.75
N THR A 77 6.51 -3.98 15.98
CA THR A 77 7.09 -3.68 14.67
C THR A 77 7.57 -2.23 14.58
N GLN A 78 8.53 -1.94 13.70
CA GLN A 78 8.91 -0.58 13.32
C GLN A 78 8.37 -0.22 11.93
N ASN A 79 7.63 -1.11 11.29
CA ASN A 79 7.05 -0.88 9.98
C ASN A 79 5.71 -0.15 10.08
N PRO A 80 5.59 1.13 9.69
CA PRO A 80 4.36 1.91 9.80
C PRO A 80 3.14 1.28 9.10
N PHE A 81 3.33 0.48 8.06
CA PHE A 81 2.24 -0.27 7.46
C PHE A 81 1.56 -1.19 8.48
N GLU A 82 2.37 -1.88 9.29
CA GLU A 82 1.90 -2.87 10.26
C GLU A 82 1.36 -2.24 11.56
N TYR A 83 1.52 -0.93 11.76
CA TYR A 83 0.84 -0.24 12.86
C TYR A 83 -0.68 -0.28 12.73
N TYR A 84 -1.18 -0.38 11.51
CA TYR A 84 -2.61 -0.35 11.18
C TYR A 84 -3.12 -1.64 10.56
N PHE A 85 -2.28 -2.33 9.80
CA PHE A 85 -2.65 -3.49 8.99
C PHE A 85 -1.86 -4.73 9.40
N GLU A 86 -2.37 -5.90 9.02
CA GLU A 86 -1.59 -7.12 9.06
C GLU A 86 -0.48 -7.07 8.02
N ALA A 87 0.61 -7.82 8.23
CA ALA A 87 1.64 -8.00 7.21
C ALA A 87 1.01 -8.46 5.89
N ALA A 88 1.51 -7.94 4.76
CA ALA A 88 0.96 -8.24 3.43
C ALA A 88 1.13 -9.72 3.04
N SER A 89 2.12 -10.39 3.60
CA SER A 89 2.42 -11.80 3.36
C SER A 89 2.98 -12.47 4.62
N ASP A 90 3.29 -13.75 4.50
CA ASP A 90 3.97 -14.55 5.53
C ASP A 90 5.50 -14.31 5.58
N ILE A 91 6.02 -13.40 4.76
CA ILE A 91 7.44 -13.02 4.74
C ILE A 91 7.59 -11.65 5.39
N SER A 92 8.42 -11.56 6.44
CA SER A 92 8.76 -10.28 7.07
C SER A 92 9.76 -9.48 6.23
N VAL A 93 9.88 -8.17 6.51
CA VAL A 93 10.90 -7.30 5.90
C VAL A 93 12.31 -7.85 6.13
N GLU A 94 12.61 -8.27 7.37
CA GLU A 94 13.90 -8.87 7.71
C GLU A 94 14.18 -10.16 6.93
N GLU A 95 13.15 -10.99 6.75
CA GLU A 95 13.27 -12.22 5.98
C GLU A 95 13.45 -11.94 4.48
N ALA A 96 12.81 -10.92 3.95
CA ALA A 96 13.03 -10.47 2.59
C ALA A 96 14.48 -10.09 2.36
N TYR A 97 15.10 -9.35 3.30
CA TYR A 97 16.54 -9.02 3.26
C TYR A 97 17.50 -10.19 3.54
N GLN A 98 17.01 -11.41 3.67
CA GLN A 98 17.79 -12.65 3.76
C GLN A 98 17.46 -13.61 2.62
N SER A 99 16.62 -13.19 1.70
CA SER A 99 16.07 -14.03 0.64
C SER A 99 16.88 -13.98 -0.64
N LYS A 100 16.74 -15.05 -1.45
CA LYS A 100 17.53 -15.25 -2.66
C LYS A 100 17.01 -14.46 -3.86
N ARG A 101 15.70 -14.25 -3.95
CA ARG A 101 15.06 -13.66 -5.12
C ARG A 101 14.16 -12.52 -4.69
N VAL A 102 14.73 -11.33 -4.62
CA VAL A 102 14.02 -10.12 -4.17
C VAL A 102 14.00 -9.10 -5.30
N PHE A 103 12.83 -8.76 -5.76
CA PHE A 103 12.59 -7.68 -6.70
C PHE A 103 12.30 -6.42 -5.90
N LEU A 104 13.13 -5.40 -6.10
CA LEU A 104 12.98 -4.13 -5.40
C LEU A 104 12.11 -3.19 -6.20
N PHE A 105 11.11 -2.63 -5.53
CA PHE A 105 10.50 -1.39 -5.93
C PHE A 105 11.02 -0.29 -5.00
N SER A 106 11.71 0.69 -5.55
CA SER A 106 12.11 1.91 -4.84
C SER A 106 11.40 3.12 -5.42
N GLU A 107 11.03 4.06 -4.57
CA GLU A 107 10.42 5.32 -5.01
C GLU A 107 11.37 6.10 -5.92
N GLY A 108 10.79 6.68 -6.96
CA GLY A 108 11.53 7.33 -8.05
C GLY A 108 11.36 6.60 -9.38
N HIS A 109 10.89 5.36 -9.37
CA HIS A 109 10.47 4.67 -10.57
C HIS A 109 8.99 4.97 -10.84
N GLU A 110 8.70 5.55 -11.99
CA GLU A 110 7.32 5.71 -12.44
C GLU A 110 6.73 4.34 -12.73
N ILE A 111 5.65 4.00 -12.02
CA ILE A 111 4.86 2.83 -12.38
C ILE A 111 4.08 3.20 -13.63
N ARG A 112 4.53 2.70 -14.78
CA ARG A 112 3.78 2.81 -16.02
C ARG A 112 2.82 1.65 -16.11
N ILE A 113 1.59 1.86 -15.69
CA ILE A 113 0.50 0.95 -16.01
C ILE A 113 0.03 1.33 -17.41
N GLU A 114 0.48 0.60 -18.42
CA GLU A 114 -0.11 0.69 -19.74
C GLU A 114 -1.49 0.05 -19.70
N HIS A 115 -2.51 0.89 -19.61
CA HIS A 115 -3.86 0.46 -19.90
C HIS A 115 -4.02 0.23 -21.41
N ASP A 116 -4.51 -0.94 -21.78
CA ASP A 116 -4.87 -1.33 -23.15
C ASP A 116 -6.16 -0.61 -23.63
N LEU A 117 -6.34 0.64 -23.20
CA LEU A 117 -7.39 1.56 -23.61
C LEU A 117 -6.83 2.65 -24.49
N GLY A 118 -6.24 2.25 -25.62
CA GLY A 118 -5.91 3.18 -26.69
C GLY A 118 -4.98 4.33 -26.26
N ASN A 119 -3.68 4.10 -26.34
CA ASN A 119 -2.60 5.11 -26.37
C ASN A 119 -2.56 6.18 -25.26
N ARG A 120 -3.02 5.91 -24.04
CA ARG A 120 -2.83 6.81 -22.92
C ARG A 120 -1.92 6.18 -21.89
N ASN A 121 -0.68 6.65 -21.84
CA ASN A 121 0.24 6.38 -20.75
C ASN A 121 -0.35 6.99 -19.47
N ALA A 122 -0.98 6.18 -18.64
CA ALA A 122 -1.44 6.63 -17.32
C ALA A 122 -0.25 6.65 -16.38
N VAL A 123 0.36 7.82 -16.21
CA VAL A 123 1.33 8.05 -15.16
C VAL A 123 0.59 8.07 -13.82
N VAL A 124 1.08 7.34 -12.80
CA VAL A 124 0.45 7.24 -11.47
C VAL A 124 0.57 8.56 -10.66
N SER A 125 0.35 9.71 -11.26
CA SER A 125 0.44 11.01 -10.58
C SER A 125 -0.80 11.91 -10.64
N GLY A 126 -1.90 11.49 -11.23
CA GLY A 126 -3.11 12.34 -11.20
C GLY A 126 -4.21 11.87 -12.13
N GLY A 127 -5.41 11.80 -11.62
CA GLY A 127 -6.68 11.68 -12.34
C GLY A 127 -6.78 10.53 -13.35
N TYR A 128 -7.40 9.43 -12.97
CA TYR A 128 -7.54 8.24 -13.82
C TYR A 128 -8.97 8.05 -14.28
N ASP A 129 -9.13 7.77 -15.56
CA ASP A 129 -10.29 7.01 -16.03
C ASP A 129 -10.02 5.53 -15.72
N LEU A 130 -10.35 5.11 -14.50
CA LEU A 130 -10.29 3.71 -14.10
C LEU A 130 -11.44 2.97 -14.80
N THR A 131 -11.13 1.88 -15.49
CA THR A 131 -12.18 0.99 -15.98
C THR A 131 -12.85 0.26 -14.82
N ASP A 132 -14.12 -0.11 -14.97
CA ASP A 132 -14.83 -0.89 -13.96
C ASP A 132 -14.09 -2.18 -13.62
N GLU A 133 -13.53 -2.88 -14.61
CA GLU A 133 -12.72 -4.08 -14.43
C GLU A 133 -11.52 -3.84 -13.50
N TYR A 134 -10.84 -2.71 -13.70
CA TYR A 134 -9.69 -2.36 -12.85
C TYR A 134 -10.10 -1.99 -11.43
N ILE A 135 -11.21 -1.28 -11.26
CA ILE A 135 -11.79 -0.97 -9.96
C ILE A 135 -12.16 -2.26 -9.22
N PHE A 136 -12.81 -3.21 -9.87
CA PHE A 136 -13.12 -4.51 -9.29
C PHE A 136 -11.85 -5.27 -8.87
N ARG A 137 -10.82 -5.25 -9.70
CA ARG A 137 -9.54 -5.87 -9.37
C ARG A 137 -8.90 -5.23 -8.14
N LEU A 138 -8.85 -3.90 -8.07
CA LEU A 138 -8.33 -3.20 -6.89
C LEU A 138 -9.15 -3.50 -5.64
N ALA A 139 -10.47 -3.66 -5.77
CA ALA A 139 -11.32 -4.05 -4.65
C ALA A 139 -10.96 -5.45 -4.11
N GLU A 140 -10.71 -6.42 -4.99
CA GLU A 140 -10.27 -7.77 -4.57
C GLU A 140 -8.88 -7.75 -3.93
N VAL A 141 -7.94 -7.01 -4.52
CA VAL A 141 -6.61 -6.79 -3.96
C VAL A 141 -6.71 -6.13 -2.57
N THR A 142 -7.58 -5.12 -2.43
CA THR A 142 -7.82 -4.47 -1.15
C THR A 142 -8.31 -5.47 -0.10
N LYS A 143 -9.31 -6.27 -0.40
CA LYS A 143 -9.83 -7.30 0.52
C LYS A 143 -8.78 -8.31 0.93
N LYS A 144 -7.87 -8.65 0.04
CA LYS A 144 -6.84 -9.66 0.28
C LYS A 144 -5.72 -9.14 1.17
N TYR A 145 -5.23 -7.94 0.92
CA TYR A 145 -3.98 -7.43 1.49
C TYR A 145 -4.15 -6.31 2.52
N ILE A 146 -5.22 -5.52 2.45
CA ILE A 146 -5.48 -4.42 3.39
C ILE A 146 -6.42 -4.91 4.48
N ARG A 147 -5.88 -5.72 5.38
CA ARG A 147 -6.60 -6.23 6.55
C ARG A 147 -6.12 -5.49 7.78
N THR A 148 -7.05 -4.87 8.49
CA THR A 148 -6.71 -4.21 9.75
C THR A 148 -6.21 -5.22 10.77
N ASN A 149 -5.12 -4.91 11.47
CA ASN A 149 -4.67 -5.71 12.60
C ASN A 149 -5.69 -5.67 13.75
N SER A 150 -5.52 -6.54 14.75
CA SER A 150 -6.49 -6.69 15.85
C SER A 150 -6.73 -5.38 16.60
N LYS A 151 -5.68 -4.62 16.89
CA LYS A 151 -5.76 -3.34 17.63
C LYS A 151 -6.53 -2.28 16.85
N THR A 152 -6.25 -2.15 15.56
CA THR A 152 -6.99 -1.23 14.68
C THR A 152 -8.46 -1.65 14.57
N THR A 153 -8.73 -2.94 14.44
CA THR A 153 -10.09 -3.50 14.42
C THR A 153 -10.84 -3.21 15.71
N ASP A 154 -10.20 -3.38 16.86
CA ASP A 154 -10.79 -3.09 18.17
C ASP A 154 -11.08 -1.59 18.32
N TYR A 155 -10.15 -0.74 17.93
CA TYR A 155 -10.33 0.72 17.95
C TYR A 155 -11.51 1.17 17.08
N ILE A 156 -11.62 0.61 15.86
CA ILE A 156 -12.76 0.90 14.96
C ILE A 156 -14.07 0.45 15.59
N ARG A 157 -14.10 -0.77 16.17
CA ARG A 157 -15.29 -1.31 16.83
C ARG A 157 -15.73 -0.45 18.03
N GLU A 158 -14.79 -0.07 18.89
CA GLU A 158 -15.08 0.78 20.04
C GLU A 158 -15.56 2.17 19.61
N SER A 159 -14.90 2.78 18.63
CA SER A 159 -15.30 4.08 18.10
C SER A 159 -16.70 4.04 17.48
N LYS A 160 -16.99 2.99 16.70
CA LYS A 160 -18.32 2.75 16.16
C LYS A 160 -19.38 2.60 17.26
N ASN A 161 -19.10 1.82 18.32
CA ASN A 161 -20.01 1.63 19.43
C ASN A 161 -20.26 2.94 20.19
N LYS A 162 -19.23 3.76 20.41
CA LYS A 162 -19.37 5.10 21.02
C LYS A 162 -20.28 6.03 20.18
N LEU A 163 -20.17 5.96 18.86
CA LEU A 163 -21.02 6.73 17.96
C LEU A 163 -22.48 6.23 18.00
N LEU A 164 -22.66 4.91 17.96
CA LEU A 164 -24.00 4.29 17.92
C LEU A 164 -24.72 4.35 19.27
N SER A 165 -23.99 4.42 20.41
CA SER A 165 -24.59 4.50 21.76
C SER A 165 -25.33 5.81 22.04
N LYS A 166 -25.17 6.83 21.18
CA LYS A 166 -25.84 8.13 21.27
C LYS A 166 -27.17 8.18 20.51
N SER A 167 -28.05 7.19 20.74
CA SER A 167 -29.44 7.14 20.24
C SER A 167 -29.63 7.13 18.71
N TRP A 168 -28.86 6.31 18.02
CA TRP A 168 -28.92 6.27 16.57
C TRP A 168 -29.31 4.88 16.05
N ASP A 169 -30.27 4.84 15.14
CA ASP A 169 -30.79 3.59 14.58
C ASP A 169 -29.95 3.01 13.42
N GLY A 170 -28.78 3.64 13.14
CA GLY A 170 -27.85 3.16 12.13
C GLY A 170 -28.26 3.37 10.68
N ARG A 171 -29.44 3.97 10.43
CA ARG A 171 -29.91 4.28 9.10
C ARG A 171 -29.51 5.71 8.71
N ASN A 172 -29.05 5.89 7.47
CA ASN A 172 -28.75 7.19 6.87
C ASN A 172 -27.58 7.96 7.54
N ILE A 173 -26.39 7.33 7.65
CA ILE A 173 -25.17 8.03 8.08
C ILE A 173 -24.59 8.81 6.90
N LEU A 174 -24.45 10.12 7.06
CA LEU A 174 -23.59 10.93 6.22
C LEU A 174 -22.26 11.16 6.95
N GLY A 175 -21.18 10.54 6.47
CA GLY A 175 -19.82 10.85 6.92
C GLY A 175 -19.31 12.08 6.16
N VAL A 176 -18.92 13.12 6.90
CA VAL A 176 -18.26 14.29 6.32
C VAL A 176 -16.82 14.32 6.79
N HIS A 177 -15.87 14.26 5.84
CA HIS A 177 -14.46 14.48 6.11
C HIS A 177 -14.13 15.95 5.85
N ILE A 178 -13.74 16.67 6.90
CA ILE A 178 -13.25 18.04 6.78
C ILE A 178 -11.73 17.97 6.84
N ARG A 179 -11.07 18.26 5.72
CA ARG A 179 -9.62 18.40 5.65
C ARG A 179 -9.23 19.72 6.34
N GLY A 180 -8.50 19.61 7.45
CA GLY A 180 -8.22 20.76 8.31
C GLY A 180 -6.87 21.44 8.03
N THR A 181 -5.79 20.92 8.54
CA THR A 181 -4.54 21.64 8.75
C THR A 181 -3.58 21.72 7.56
N ASP A 182 -3.68 20.86 6.59
CA ASP A 182 -2.77 20.82 5.44
C ASP A 182 -3.21 21.73 4.27
N TYR A 183 -4.47 22.15 4.24
CA TYR A 183 -4.99 23.05 3.22
C TYR A 183 -4.40 24.47 3.30
N GLU A 184 -4.08 24.95 4.51
CA GLU A 184 -3.44 26.24 4.70
C GLU A 184 -2.01 26.30 4.17
N LEU A 185 -1.30 25.17 4.17
CA LEU A 185 0.07 25.07 3.64
C LEU A 185 0.11 25.04 2.10
N GLU A 186 -0.92 24.49 1.45
CA GLU A 186 -1.01 24.45 -0.01
C GLU A 186 -1.46 25.77 -0.64
N THR A 187 -2.16 26.62 0.12
CA THR A 187 -2.69 27.91 -0.39
C THR A 187 -1.78 29.10 -0.12
N SER A 188 -0.69 28.92 0.65
CA SER A 188 0.25 29.98 1.04
C SER A 188 1.55 30.01 0.22
N SER A 189 1.63 29.30 -0.91
CA SER A 189 2.81 29.22 -1.81
C SER A 189 2.56 29.89 -3.15
#